data_b4c684b83c6897f97f957c9194232e02
#
_entry.id   b4c684b83c6897f97f957c9194232e02
#
_cell.length_a   1.000
_cell.length_b   1.000
_cell.length_c   1.000
_cell.angle_alpha   90.00
_cell.angle_beta   90.00
_cell.angle_gamma   90.00
#
_symmetry.space_group_name_H-M   'P 1'
#
loop_
_entity.id
_entity.type
_entity.pdbx_description
1 polymer ?
#
loop_
_entity_poly.entity_id
_entity_poly.type
_entity_poly.pdbx_seq_one_letter_code
_entity_poly.pdbx_strand_id
1 'polypeptide(L)'
;MRSGSRPIAAAEVTLLQAGDRPGAGARVLARTRSDAHGRFGLSYRAPDDPDAVLYLTADTGPAGHGHPRAAHRVRPVRLVAMLGVGRRTGKVVLNERTTVAAGFAMAQFTRGGEVAGRSPGLQNAAAVSHNLADITNGAAAETLTTAPNGNQTSALRAFNTLADILSGCTAGQTCGTLFDLAGRPGAPAPRETFQAVADIARLPGNHVAELFSLADGRDIYRPRLTAAPDAWTLALRYVGNGHELDGPGNVAFDAQGTAWIVNNYVFNADPRQSVCGSRILSRLTPTGQDVPGAPYRGGGLYGVGFGTSIDPRGRVWAANFGFQGTGCPLDAGRLYRSVSEFTADGRPLSPPQGWRQGDIVQPQGTASDREGNIWIANCGGRSVTRIPEGNPRQARNITPGGDSLIKPFGVTVDTRGRAWVTGNGSDNVTLLSPQGTPLRSVTGGGIKRPMGVASDSLGNVWVANGGAVVAPCEGTTPAMVAEAIEDIVTRHVDASVTMVRPDGTTPAEPFVNDGLFLPWGIAVDGNDTVWVANFGGHRLANLCGARTSACPPGLHTGDPISPADTGYTSDGLERNTAVQIDPSGNVWLANNWRNVPLQTNPGGHEMVVFIGLAAPVRTPLLGPPRHL
;
A
#
# COMPACT_ATOMS: atom_id res chain seq x y z
N MET A 1 -19.29 19.12 -19.22
CA MET A 1 -18.83 17.83 -19.76
C MET A 1 -18.03 18.04 -21.03
N ARG A 2 -16.95 17.29 -21.21
CA ARG A 2 -16.12 17.38 -22.42
C ARG A 2 -15.26 16.12 -22.61
N SER A 3 -14.92 15.81 -23.87
CA SER A 3 -13.86 14.89 -24.25
C SER A 3 -12.72 15.72 -24.83
N GLY A 4 -11.58 15.77 -24.13
CA GLY A 4 -10.57 16.77 -24.40
C GLY A 4 -11.15 18.19 -24.33
N SER A 5 -11.09 18.93 -25.45
CA SER A 5 -11.70 20.25 -25.59
C SER A 5 -13.14 20.22 -26.12
N ARG A 6 -13.63 19.09 -26.64
CA ARG A 6 -14.93 18.96 -27.29
C ARG A 6 -16.07 18.82 -26.29
N PRO A 7 -17.12 19.66 -26.34
CA PRO A 7 -18.28 19.51 -25.47
C PRO A 7 -19.03 18.21 -25.78
N ILE A 8 -19.61 17.58 -24.77
CA ILE A 8 -20.49 16.41 -24.93
C ILE A 8 -21.91 16.85 -24.60
N ALA A 9 -22.74 16.89 -25.63
CA ALA A 9 -24.15 17.30 -25.57
C ALA A 9 -25.08 16.13 -25.26
N ALA A 10 -26.26 16.44 -24.72
CA ALA A 10 -27.37 15.51 -24.46
C ALA A 10 -27.03 14.30 -23.57
N ALA A 11 -25.90 14.31 -22.84
CA ALA A 11 -25.58 13.26 -21.90
C ALA A 11 -26.50 13.31 -20.67
N GLU A 12 -26.93 12.16 -20.21
CA GLU A 12 -27.66 12.06 -18.94
C GLU A 12 -26.66 12.15 -17.77
N VAL A 13 -26.78 13.22 -16.98
CA VAL A 13 -25.93 13.45 -15.80
C VAL A 13 -26.72 13.08 -14.56
N THR A 14 -26.18 12.14 -13.79
CA THR A 14 -26.80 11.63 -12.56
C THR A 14 -25.90 11.90 -11.37
N LEU A 15 -26.43 12.52 -10.33
CA LEU A 15 -25.78 12.60 -9.02
C LEU A 15 -26.21 11.41 -8.18
N LEU A 16 -25.22 10.71 -7.66
CA LEU A 16 -25.36 9.47 -6.90
C LEU A 16 -24.73 9.61 -5.53
N GLN A 17 -25.37 9.02 -4.55
CA GLN A 17 -24.79 8.66 -3.26
C GLN A 17 -24.32 7.21 -3.37
N ALA A 18 -23.06 6.94 -3.04
CA ALA A 18 -22.52 5.60 -2.99
C ALA A 18 -23.23 4.74 -1.92
N GLY A 19 -23.31 3.43 -2.17
CA GLY A 19 -23.80 2.48 -1.18
C GLY A 19 -22.86 2.40 0.05
N ASP A 20 -23.40 2.22 1.22
CA ASP A 20 -22.68 2.21 2.53
C ASP A 20 -22.00 0.88 2.86
N ARG A 21 -22.20 -0.14 2.04
CA ARG A 21 -21.61 -1.49 2.19
C ARG A 21 -21.46 -2.18 0.84
N PRO A 22 -20.52 -3.14 0.71
CA PRO A 22 -20.38 -3.92 -0.51
C PRO A 22 -21.70 -4.54 -0.97
N GLY A 23 -22.06 -4.33 -2.25
CA GLY A 23 -23.29 -4.83 -2.86
C GLY A 23 -24.55 -4.00 -2.56
N ALA A 24 -24.47 -2.93 -1.77
CA ALA A 24 -25.54 -1.95 -1.69
C ALA A 24 -25.60 -1.15 -3.00
N GLY A 25 -26.81 -0.94 -3.55
CA GLY A 25 -27.00 -0.07 -4.71
C GLY A 25 -26.73 1.39 -4.40
N ALA A 26 -26.25 2.13 -5.37
CA ALA A 26 -26.11 3.57 -5.25
C ALA A 26 -27.48 4.26 -5.33
N ARG A 27 -27.68 5.30 -4.51
CA ARG A 27 -28.93 6.07 -4.47
C ARG A 27 -28.85 7.28 -5.39
N VAL A 28 -29.81 7.40 -6.31
CA VAL A 28 -29.93 8.59 -7.16
C VAL A 28 -30.46 9.76 -6.33
N LEU A 29 -29.72 10.88 -6.34
CA LEU A 29 -30.12 12.12 -5.67
C LEU A 29 -30.74 13.14 -6.63
N ALA A 30 -30.22 13.23 -7.85
CA ALA A 30 -30.73 14.12 -8.88
C ALA A 30 -30.29 13.70 -10.29
N ARG A 31 -31.02 14.15 -11.31
CA ARG A 31 -30.71 13.93 -12.73
C ARG A 31 -30.90 15.21 -13.53
N THR A 32 -30.09 15.37 -14.58
CA THR A 32 -30.18 16.45 -15.55
C THR A 32 -29.58 15.98 -16.89
N ARG A 33 -29.61 16.85 -17.89
CA ARG A 33 -28.91 16.61 -19.16
C ARG A 33 -27.99 17.77 -19.51
N SER A 34 -26.89 17.47 -20.21
CA SER A 34 -26.01 18.50 -20.73
C SER A 34 -26.62 19.19 -21.96
N ASP A 35 -26.39 20.50 -22.07
CA ASP A 35 -26.76 21.32 -23.23
C ASP A 35 -25.81 21.09 -24.43
N ALA A 36 -26.02 21.82 -25.51
CA ALA A 36 -25.20 21.76 -26.72
C ALA A 36 -23.71 22.15 -26.47
N HIS A 37 -23.44 22.88 -25.41
CA HIS A 37 -22.08 23.27 -25.01
C HIS A 37 -21.50 22.36 -23.91
N GLY A 38 -22.17 21.24 -23.60
CA GLY A 38 -21.76 20.29 -22.58
C GLY A 38 -21.93 20.83 -21.14
N ARG A 39 -22.72 21.90 -20.94
CA ARG A 39 -22.99 22.48 -19.61
C ARG A 39 -24.21 21.79 -19.00
N PHE A 40 -24.21 21.66 -17.69
CA PHE A 40 -25.34 21.15 -16.93
C PHE A 40 -25.47 21.87 -15.60
N GLY A 41 -26.68 22.00 -15.11
CA GLY A 41 -26.99 22.47 -13.77
C GLY A 41 -27.76 21.41 -13.01
N LEU A 42 -27.47 21.24 -11.72
CA LEU A 42 -28.08 20.22 -10.90
C LEU A 42 -28.27 20.75 -9.48
N SER A 43 -29.51 20.64 -8.97
CA SER A 43 -29.86 20.96 -7.58
C SER A 43 -30.30 19.69 -6.88
N TYR A 44 -29.92 19.50 -5.64
CA TYR A 44 -30.24 18.32 -4.86
C TYR A 44 -30.39 18.63 -3.37
N ARG A 45 -31.13 17.81 -2.66
CA ARG A 45 -31.14 17.81 -1.20
C ARG A 45 -29.91 17.04 -0.70
N ALA A 46 -29.14 17.64 0.20
CA ALA A 46 -28.00 16.95 0.82
C ALA A 46 -28.47 15.66 1.50
N PRO A 47 -27.66 14.58 1.47
CA PRO A 47 -27.92 13.39 2.26
C PRO A 47 -28.05 13.73 3.75
N ASP A 48 -28.85 12.94 4.47
CA ASP A 48 -28.96 13.05 5.93
C ASP A 48 -27.66 12.61 6.64
N ASP A 49 -26.90 11.68 6.02
CA ASP A 49 -25.59 11.27 6.46
C ASP A 49 -24.52 12.26 5.92
N PRO A 50 -23.85 13.03 6.80
CA PRO A 50 -22.82 13.98 6.39
C PRO A 50 -21.58 13.30 5.81
N ASP A 51 -21.36 12.02 6.10
CA ASP A 51 -20.23 11.22 5.67
C ASP A 51 -20.50 10.44 4.38
N ALA A 52 -21.68 10.60 3.79
CA ALA A 52 -22.05 9.96 2.54
C ALA A 52 -21.12 10.39 1.40
N VAL A 53 -20.58 9.42 0.68
CA VAL A 53 -19.76 9.68 -0.51
C VAL A 53 -20.65 9.95 -1.72
N LEU A 54 -20.40 11.08 -2.38
CA LEU A 54 -21.13 11.52 -3.56
C LEU A 54 -20.26 11.44 -4.81
N TYR A 55 -20.89 11.09 -5.93
CA TYR A 55 -20.24 11.11 -7.25
C TYR A 55 -21.23 11.42 -8.37
N LEU A 56 -20.70 11.96 -9.45
CA LEU A 56 -21.44 12.23 -10.67
C LEU A 56 -21.08 11.19 -11.73
N THR A 57 -22.10 10.70 -12.42
CA THR A 57 -21.93 9.97 -13.68
C THR A 57 -22.55 10.75 -14.83
N ALA A 58 -21.96 10.60 -16.01
CA ALA A 58 -22.53 11.13 -17.22
C ALA A 58 -22.51 10.06 -18.31
N ASP A 59 -23.70 9.59 -18.67
CA ASP A 59 -23.88 8.54 -19.66
C ASP A 59 -24.18 9.19 -21.02
N THR A 60 -23.38 8.85 -22.04
CA THR A 60 -23.64 9.25 -23.42
C THR A 60 -24.38 8.12 -24.12
N GLY A 61 -25.55 8.45 -24.71
CA GLY A 61 -26.24 7.54 -25.63
C GLY A 61 -25.38 7.23 -26.86
N PRO A 62 -25.78 6.27 -27.70
CA PRO A 62 -25.03 5.94 -28.91
C PRO A 62 -24.83 7.19 -29.76
N ALA A 63 -23.56 7.54 -30.01
CA ALA A 63 -23.23 8.52 -31.06
C ALA A 63 -23.53 7.88 -32.42
N GLY A 64 -24.74 8.05 -32.89
CA GLY A 64 -25.17 7.48 -34.18
C GLY A 64 -26.52 8.00 -34.60
N HIS A 65 -26.51 8.95 -35.53
CA HIS A 65 -27.67 9.23 -36.34
C HIS A 65 -27.94 8.03 -37.26
N GLY A 66 -29.08 7.37 -37.09
CA GLY A 66 -29.62 6.53 -38.13
C GLY A 66 -29.90 5.06 -37.80
N HIS A 67 -31.18 4.76 -37.79
CA HIS A 67 -31.89 3.50 -37.88
C HIS A 67 -32.08 2.60 -36.62
N PRO A 68 -33.36 2.36 -36.27
CA PRO A 68 -33.73 1.58 -35.07
C PRO A 68 -33.74 0.05 -35.27
N ARG A 69 -32.91 -0.51 -36.15
CA ARG A 69 -32.98 -1.94 -36.52
C ARG A 69 -31.73 -2.79 -36.27
N ALA A 70 -30.70 -2.26 -35.63
CA ALA A 70 -29.58 -3.09 -35.15
C ALA A 70 -29.48 -2.98 -33.64
N ALA A 71 -30.21 -3.80 -32.92
CA ALA A 71 -30.12 -3.97 -31.47
C ALA A 71 -28.84 -4.72 -31.07
N HIS A 72 -27.69 -4.40 -31.66
CA HIS A 72 -26.38 -4.71 -31.08
C HIS A 72 -26.09 -3.64 -30.04
N ARG A 73 -26.12 -4.06 -28.78
CA ARG A 73 -25.93 -3.29 -27.55
C ARG A 73 -24.75 -2.34 -27.67
N VAL A 74 -25.03 -1.07 -28.03
CA VAL A 74 -24.04 0.01 -27.95
C VAL A 74 -23.71 0.17 -26.48
N ARG A 75 -22.46 -0.12 -26.11
CA ARG A 75 -21.98 -0.06 -24.75
C ARG A 75 -21.77 1.41 -24.39
N PRO A 76 -22.39 1.93 -23.30
CA PRO A 76 -22.37 3.36 -23.03
C PRO A 76 -20.99 3.84 -22.56
N VAL A 77 -20.60 5.04 -23.01
CA VAL A 77 -19.51 5.80 -22.41
C VAL A 77 -20.06 6.41 -21.13
N ARG A 78 -19.47 6.06 -20.00
CA ARG A 78 -19.75 6.64 -18.69
C ARG A 78 -18.55 7.45 -18.22
N LEU A 79 -18.70 8.76 -18.12
CA LEU A 79 -17.72 9.63 -17.46
C LEU A 79 -18.12 9.84 -16.01
N VAL A 80 -17.10 9.83 -15.12
CA VAL A 80 -17.30 9.89 -13.67
C VAL A 80 -16.43 10.96 -13.03
N ALA A 81 -16.96 11.59 -11.98
CA ALA A 81 -16.19 12.44 -11.06
C ALA A 81 -16.63 12.17 -9.61
N MET A 82 -15.69 11.83 -8.77
CA MET A 82 -15.92 11.70 -7.33
C MET A 82 -16.04 13.10 -6.72
N LEU A 83 -17.13 13.35 -5.99
CA LEU A 83 -17.32 14.63 -5.29
C LEU A 83 -16.73 14.62 -3.88
N GLY A 84 -16.49 13.43 -3.30
CA GLY A 84 -16.07 13.25 -1.92
C GLY A 84 -17.25 13.14 -0.97
N VAL A 85 -17.04 13.48 0.30
CA VAL A 85 -18.04 13.37 1.35
C VAL A 85 -18.86 14.66 1.53
N GLY A 86 -20.09 14.50 1.97
CA GLY A 86 -20.96 15.59 2.39
C GLY A 86 -21.54 16.43 1.24
N ARG A 87 -22.00 17.64 1.59
CA ARG A 87 -22.60 18.59 0.64
C ARG A 87 -21.52 19.29 -0.18
N ARG A 88 -21.67 19.28 -1.50
CA ARG A 88 -20.80 20.04 -2.39
C ARG A 88 -21.60 21.04 -3.23
N THR A 89 -21.05 22.24 -3.34
CA THR A 89 -21.50 23.29 -4.25
C THR A 89 -20.32 23.71 -5.13
N GLY A 90 -20.59 24.18 -6.35
CA GLY A 90 -19.57 24.69 -7.25
C GLY A 90 -19.47 23.96 -8.57
N LYS A 91 -18.44 24.28 -9.33
CA LYS A 91 -18.21 23.74 -10.67
C LYS A 91 -17.62 22.35 -10.61
N VAL A 92 -18.11 21.46 -11.48
CA VAL A 92 -17.56 20.11 -11.68
C VAL A 92 -17.40 19.85 -13.17
N VAL A 93 -16.27 19.26 -13.54
CA VAL A 93 -15.97 18.80 -14.91
C VAL A 93 -15.94 17.28 -14.91
N LEU A 94 -16.67 16.68 -15.83
CA LEU A 94 -16.58 15.26 -16.15
C LEU A 94 -15.86 15.11 -17.49
N ASN A 95 -14.77 14.32 -17.48
CA ASN A 95 -14.00 13.98 -18.67
C ASN A 95 -13.25 12.66 -18.47
N GLU A 96 -12.39 12.28 -19.41
CA GLU A 96 -11.60 11.05 -19.33
C GLU A 96 -10.67 11.03 -18.12
N ARG A 97 -9.99 12.15 -17.79
CA ARG A 97 -9.11 12.25 -16.63
C ARG A 97 -9.85 12.04 -15.32
N THR A 98 -11.00 12.69 -15.12
CA THR A 98 -11.78 12.48 -13.90
C THR A 98 -12.30 11.05 -13.79
N THR A 99 -12.56 10.40 -14.95
CA THR A 99 -13.00 9.00 -15.01
C THR A 99 -11.85 8.03 -14.68
N VAL A 100 -10.64 8.27 -15.20
CA VAL A 100 -9.45 7.49 -14.81
C VAL A 100 -9.16 7.64 -13.32
N ALA A 101 -9.19 8.87 -12.80
CA ALA A 101 -8.99 9.14 -11.38
C ALA A 101 -10.00 8.39 -10.49
N ALA A 102 -11.28 8.47 -10.84
CA ALA A 102 -12.34 7.74 -10.14
C ALA A 102 -12.16 6.22 -10.27
N GLY A 103 -11.86 5.71 -11.48
CA GLY A 103 -11.70 4.28 -11.74
C GLY A 103 -10.56 3.64 -10.95
N PHE A 104 -9.41 4.30 -10.86
CA PHE A 104 -8.29 3.81 -10.06
C PHE A 104 -8.56 3.92 -8.56
N ALA A 105 -8.91 5.10 -8.07
CA ALA A 105 -9.14 5.29 -6.64
C ALA A 105 -10.29 4.44 -6.08
N MET A 106 -11.36 4.29 -6.87
CA MET A 106 -12.54 3.50 -6.48
C MET A 106 -12.49 2.05 -6.98
N ALA A 107 -11.36 1.57 -7.50
CA ALA A 107 -11.26 0.24 -8.09
C ALA A 107 -11.86 -0.84 -7.21
N GLN A 108 -11.54 -0.86 -5.94
CA GLN A 108 -12.00 -1.89 -5.00
C GLN A 108 -13.47 -1.74 -4.57
N PHE A 109 -14.06 -0.58 -4.81
CA PHE A 109 -15.44 -0.23 -4.42
C PHE A 109 -16.41 -0.18 -5.61
N THR A 110 -15.94 -0.41 -6.83
CA THR A 110 -16.76 -0.34 -8.04
C THR A 110 -17.17 -1.74 -8.48
N ARG A 111 -18.47 -1.95 -8.66
CA ARG A 111 -19.03 -3.19 -9.23
C ARG A 111 -20.17 -2.86 -10.16
N GLY A 112 -20.12 -3.35 -11.41
CA GLY A 112 -21.14 -3.08 -12.41
C GLY A 112 -21.34 -1.60 -12.71
N GLY A 113 -20.29 -0.77 -12.52
CA GLY A 113 -20.36 0.69 -12.72
C GLY A 113 -20.98 1.48 -11.57
N GLU A 114 -21.32 0.83 -10.46
CA GLU A 114 -21.78 1.48 -9.23
C GLU A 114 -20.72 1.43 -8.13
N VAL A 115 -20.70 2.46 -7.29
CA VAL A 115 -19.77 2.60 -6.17
C VAL A 115 -20.47 2.26 -4.87
N ALA A 116 -19.87 1.32 -4.11
CA ALA A 116 -20.37 0.95 -2.79
C ALA A 116 -19.25 0.38 -1.90
N GLY A 117 -19.28 0.68 -0.62
CA GLY A 117 -18.30 0.17 0.34
C GLY A 117 -18.48 0.74 1.73
N ARG A 118 -17.59 0.35 2.63
CA ARG A 118 -17.62 0.80 4.02
C ARG A 118 -16.65 1.95 4.26
N SER A 119 -17.03 2.84 5.18
CA SER A 119 -16.10 3.81 5.76
C SER A 119 -15.09 3.10 6.70
N PRO A 120 -13.87 3.64 6.83
CA PRO A 120 -13.36 4.84 6.20
C PRO A 120 -12.82 4.60 4.77
N GLY A 121 -12.67 3.34 4.33
CA GLY A 121 -12.03 3.00 3.07
C GLY A 121 -12.67 3.68 1.86
N LEU A 122 -14.00 3.66 1.76
CA LEU A 122 -14.75 4.30 0.69
C LEU A 122 -14.49 5.82 0.64
N GLN A 123 -14.51 6.48 1.81
CA GLN A 123 -14.28 7.93 1.93
C GLN A 123 -12.85 8.31 1.55
N ASN A 124 -11.88 7.54 2.05
CA ASN A 124 -10.48 7.74 1.78
C ASN A 124 -10.16 7.54 0.29
N ALA A 125 -10.73 6.51 -0.34
CA ALA A 125 -10.61 6.28 -1.79
C ALA A 125 -11.18 7.45 -2.59
N ALA A 126 -12.36 7.98 -2.20
CA ALA A 126 -12.94 9.14 -2.84
C ALA A 126 -12.03 10.39 -2.70
N ALA A 127 -11.40 10.60 -1.53
CA ALA A 127 -10.45 11.68 -1.32
C ALA A 127 -9.19 11.51 -2.18
N VAL A 128 -8.64 10.29 -2.26
CA VAL A 128 -7.44 9.97 -3.07
C VAL A 128 -7.67 10.22 -4.56
N SER A 129 -8.90 10.08 -5.07
CA SER A 129 -9.20 10.40 -6.47
C SER A 129 -8.82 11.85 -6.84
N HIS A 130 -8.87 12.78 -5.88
CA HIS A 130 -8.50 14.17 -6.06
C HIS A 130 -6.99 14.41 -6.15
N ASN A 131 -6.16 13.44 -5.75
CA ASN A 131 -4.72 13.47 -6.01
C ASN A 131 -4.37 13.18 -7.47
N LEU A 132 -5.30 12.58 -8.22
CA LEU A 132 -5.12 12.23 -9.64
C LEU A 132 -5.74 13.27 -10.57
N ALA A 133 -6.95 13.78 -10.26
CA ALA A 133 -7.64 14.78 -11.08
C ALA A 133 -8.29 15.88 -10.25
N ASP A 134 -8.10 17.12 -10.69
CA ASP A 134 -8.87 18.27 -10.20
C ASP A 134 -10.24 18.30 -10.90
N ILE A 135 -11.28 17.96 -10.17
CA ILE A 135 -12.64 17.90 -10.72
C ILE A 135 -13.24 19.31 -11.00
N THR A 136 -12.63 20.39 -10.57
CA THR A 136 -13.13 21.75 -10.80
C THR A 136 -12.84 22.23 -12.22
N ASN A 137 -11.77 21.74 -12.81
CA ASN A 137 -11.31 22.10 -14.16
C ASN A 137 -11.09 20.87 -15.08
N GLY A 138 -11.07 19.64 -14.54
CA GLY A 138 -10.85 18.39 -15.26
C GLY A 138 -9.40 18.17 -15.71
N ALA A 139 -8.44 18.86 -15.10
CA ALA A 139 -7.02 18.66 -15.32
C ALA A 139 -6.45 17.56 -14.41
N ALA A 140 -5.22 17.12 -14.67
CA ALA A 140 -4.45 16.34 -13.71
C ALA A 140 -4.23 17.20 -12.44
N ALA A 141 -4.31 16.56 -11.27
CA ALA A 141 -4.20 17.24 -9.99
C ALA A 141 -2.76 17.74 -9.72
N GLU A 142 -2.63 18.72 -8.83
CA GLU A 142 -1.34 19.26 -8.43
C GLU A 142 -0.40 18.17 -7.87
N THR A 143 -0.90 17.29 -7.02
CA THR A 143 -0.13 16.15 -6.49
C THR A 143 0.51 15.31 -7.61
N LEU A 144 -0.21 15.12 -8.72
CA LEU A 144 0.29 14.32 -9.84
C LEU A 144 1.20 15.13 -10.78
N THR A 145 1.10 16.46 -10.81
CA THR A 145 1.83 17.31 -11.78
C THR A 145 3.06 17.99 -11.21
N THR A 146 3.22 18.02 -9.90
CA THR A 146 4.35 18.67 -9.21
C THR A 146 5.31 17.65 -8.58
N ALA A 147 6.53 18.10 -8.24
CA ALA A 147 7.48 17.27 -7.48
C ALA A 147 6.89 16.86 -6.11
N PRO A 148 7.19 15.64 -5.64
CA PRO A 148 8.14 14.65 -6.18
C PRO A 148 7.59 13.76 -7.31
N ASN A 149 6.36 13.97 -7.75
CA ASN A 149 5.74 13.26 -8.88
C ASN A 149 6.04 13.99 -10.22
N GLY A 150 5.05 14.47 -10.93
CA GLY A 150 5.21 15.25 -12.15
C GLY A 150 6.13 14.61 -13.19
N ASN A 151 7.20 15.29 -13.54
CA ASN A 151 8.20 14.79 -14.48
C ASN A 151 9.21 13.80 -13.85
N GLN A 152 9.22 13.67 -12.53
CA GLN A 152 10.15 12.79 -11.81
C GLN A 152 9.67 11.33 -11.79
N THR A 153 8.40 11.09 -12.11
CA THR A 153 7.82 9.74 -12.23
C THR A 153 7.02 9.57 -13.50
N SER A 154 6.76 8.32 -13.88
CA SER A 154 5.91 7.97 -15.04
C SER A 154 4.41 8.09 -14.75
N ALA A 155 4.00 8.31 -13.50
CA ALA A 155 2.59 8.29 -13.09
C ALA A 155 1.71 9.27 -13.88
N LEU A 156 2.17 10.52 -14.08
CA LEU A 156 1.43 11.51 -14.90
C LEU A 156 1.29 11.06 -16.36
N ARG A 157 2.35 10.48 -16.93
CA ARG A 157 2.35 9.99 -18.30
C ARG A 157 1.39 8.80 -18.47
N ALA A 158 1.42 7.84 -17.54
CA ALA A 158 0.50 6.70 -17.50
C ALA A 158 -0.96 7.16 -17.37
N PHE A 159 -1.23 8.08 -16.46
CA PHE A 159 -2.55 8.68 -16.24
C PHE A 159 -3.11 9.35 -17.49
N ASN A 160 -2.31 10.14 -18.20
CA ASN A 160 -2.71 10.80 -19.45
C ASN A 160 -2.91 9.80 -20.58
N THR A 161 -2.07 8.77 -20.68
CA THR A 161 -2.23 7.71 -21.70
C THR A 161 -3.53 6.93 -21.48
N LEU A 162 -3.88 6.60 -20.24
CA LEU A 162 -5.18 6.00 -19.90
C LEU A 162 -6.35 6.91 -20.30
N ALA A 163 -6.23 8.22 -20.10
CA ALA A 163 -7.24 9.17 -20.54
C ALA A 163 -7.35 9.24 -22.08
N ASP A 164 -6.24 9.12 -22.81
CA ASP A 164 -6.22 9.02 -24.26
C ASP A 164 -6.88 7.72 -24.76
N ILE A 165 -6.65 6.58 -24.11
CA ILE A 165 -7.35 5.31 -24.38
C ILE A 165 -8.87 5.50 -24.26
N LEU A 166 -9.34 6.13 -23.16
CA LEU A 166 -10.75 6.41 -22.96
C LEU A 166 -11.31 7.37 -24.02
N SER A 167 -10.52 8.33 -24.48
CA SER A 167 -10.94 9.29 -25.52
C SER A 167 -11.32 8.58 -26.83
N GLY A 168 -10.68 7.46 -27.11
CA GLY A 168 -11.02 6.60 -28.25
C GLY A 168 -12.41 6.00 -28.15
N CYS A 169 -12.78 5.55 -26.97
CA CYS A 169 -14.13 5.08 -26.71
C CYS A 169 -15.14 6.23 -26.74
N THR A 170 -14.82 7.39 -26.15
CA THR A 170 -15.69 8.58 -26.17
C THR A 170 -15.95 9.06 -27.60
N ALA A 171 -14.97 8.89 -28.51
CA ALA A 171 -15.13 9.16 -29.94
C ALA A 171 -15.91 8.07 -30.70
N GLY A 172 -16.34 7.00 -30.04
CA GLY A 172 -17.11 5.90 -30.65
C GLY A 172 -16.29 4.89 -31.45
N GLN A 173 -14.95 4.86 -31.27
CA GLN A 173 -14.06 4.08 -32.15
C GLN A 173 -13.57 2.77 -31.48
N THR A 174 -13.22 2.77 -30.19
CA THR A 174 -12.49 1.68 -29.55
C THR A 174 -13.20 1.03 -28.36
N CYS A 175 -14.46 1.36 -28.07
CA CYS A 175 -15.17 0.88 -26.87
C CYS A 175 -15.23 -0.66 -26.78
N GLY A 176 -15.54 -1.34 -27.90
CA GLY A 176 -15.62 -2.80 -27.92
C GLY A 176 -14.30 -3.42 -27.49
N THR A 177 -13.23 -3.04 -28.18
CA THR A 177 -11.88 -3.53 -27.90
C THR A 177 -11.41 -3.17 -26.48
N LEU A 178 -11.67 -1.95 -26.02
CA LEU A 178 -11.35 -1.54 -24.65
C LEU A 178 -12.02 -2.47 -23.61
N PHE A 179 -13.31 -2.77 -23.80
CA PHE A 179 -14.04 -3.60 -22.84
C PHE A 179 -13.61 -5.06 -22.87
N ASP A 180 -13.23 -5.57 -24.04
CA ASP A 180 -12.71 -6.93 -24.16
C ASP A 180 -11.32 -7.04 -23.49
N LEU A 181 -10.42 -6.07 -23.73
CA LEU A 181 -9.07 -6.04 -23.15
C LEU A 181 -9.06 -5.72 -21.64
N ALA A 182 -9.97 -4.87 -21.16
CA ALA A 182 -10.11 -4.56 -19.73
C ALA A 182 -10.81 -5.67 -18.95
N GLY A 183 -11.40 -6.66 -19.63
CA GLY A 183 -12.08 -7.78 -18.99
C GLY A 183 -11.13 -8.59 -18.10
N ARG A 184 -11.58 -8.88 -16.88
CA ARG A 184 -10.82 -9.73 -15.95
C ARG A 184 -11.25 -11.18 -16.09
N PRO A 185 -10.31 -12.14 -16.13
CA PRO A 185 -10.64 -13.57 -16.17
C PRO A 185 -11.58 -13.96 -15.00
N GLY A 186 -12.62 -14.70 -15.30
CA GLY A 186 -13.60 -15.16 -14.31
C GLY A 186 -14.60 -14.10 -13.82
N ALA A 187 -14.52 -12.84 -14.31
CA ALA A 187 -15.47 -11.77 -14.01
C ALA A 187 -16.31 -11.39 -15.23
N PRO A 188 -17.53 -10.83 -15.05
CA PRO A 188 -18.28 -10.27 -16.16
C PRO A 188 -17.48 -9.17 -16.87
N ALA A 189 -17.47 -9.18 -18.20
CA ALA A 189 -16.85 -8.11 -18.99
C ALA A 189 -17.46 -6.74 -18.65
N PRO A 190 -16.65 -5.68 -18.58
CA PRO A 190 -17.14 -4.32 -18.35
C PRO A 190 -18.11 -3.91 -19.47
N ARG A 191 -19.10 -3.13 -19.12
CA ARG A 191 -20.14 -2.67 -20.07
C ARG A 191 -20.11 -1.17 -20.31
N GLU A 192 -19.23 -0.48 -19.62
CA GLU A 192 -19.04 0.97 -19.70
C GLU A 192 -17.60 1.35 -19.26
N THR A 193 -17.19 2.58 -19.57
CA THR A 193 -15.79 3.00 -19.43
C THR A 193 -15.29 3.08 -17.99
N PHE A 194 -16.13 3.44 -17.04
CA PHE A 194 -15.72 3.53 -15.63
C PHE A 194 -15.39 2.14 -15.04
N GLN A 195 -16.25 1.13 -15.32
CA GLN A 195 -15.96 -0.24 -14.92
C GLN A 195 -14.70 -0.79 -15.61
N ALA A 196 -14.50 -0.45 -16.90
CA ALA A 196 -13.30 -0.87 -17.62
C ALA A 196 -12.02 -0.34 -16.97
N VAL A 197 -12.00 0.94 -16.58
CA VAL A 197 -10.86 1.52 -15.85
C VAL A 197 -10.66 0.87 -14.48
N ALA A 198 -11.73 0.62 -13.74
CA ALA A 198 -11.64 -0.06 -12.45
C ALA A 198 -11.10 -1.49 -12.58
N ASP A 199 -11.44 -2.19 -13.67
CA ASP A 199 -10.95 -3.54 -13.93
C ASP A 199 -9.47 -3.55 -14.37
N ILE A 200 -9.03 -2.56 -15.17
CA ILE A 200 -7.61 -2.32 -15.47
C ILE A 200 -6.82 -2.09 -14.17
N ALA A 201 -7.32 -1.24 -13.27
CA ALA A 201 -6.65 -0.95 -12.00
C ALA A 201 -6.54 -2.18 -11.08
N ARG A 202 -7.50 -3.10 -11.12
CA ARG A 202 -7.48 -4.35 -10.33
C ARG A 202 -6.54 -5.42 -10.86
N LEU A 203 -6.33 -5.47 -12.18
CA LEU A 203 -5.44 -6.42 -12.83
C LEU A 203 -4.57 -5.70 -13.88
N PRO A 204 -3.67 -4.82 -13.42
CA PRO A 204 -2.98 -3.87 -14.31
C PRO A 204 -1.95 -4.52 -15.24
N GLY A 205 -1.56 -5.77 -15.01
CA GLY A 205 -0.68 -6.55 -15.89
C GLY A 205 -1.41 -7.23 -17.07
N ASN A 206 -2.75 -7.07 -17.18
CA ASN A 206 -3.52 -7.73 -18.22
C ASN A 206 -3.54 -6.92 -19.52
N HIS A 207 -3.25 -7.54 -20.68
CA HIS A 207 -3.33 -6.94 -22.03
C HIS A 207 -2.64 -5.57 -22.15
N VAL A 208 -1.47 -5.40 -21.50
CA VAL A 208 -0.81 -4.09 -21.34
C VAL A 208 -0.48 -3.44 -22.68
N ALA A 209 0.15 -4.19 -23.60
CA ALA A 209 0.58 -3.69 -24.91
C ALA A 209 -0.61 -3.39 -25.83
N GLU A 210 -1.63 -4.26 -25.81
CA GLU A 210 -2.83 -4.09 -26.61
C GLU A 210 -3.65 -2.87 -26.13
N LEU A 211 -3.76 -2.67 -24.80
CA LEU A 211 -4.37 -1.46 -24.25
C LEU A 211 -3.57 -0.21 -24.64
N PHE A 212 -2.24 -0.28 -24.61
CA PHE A 212 -1.39 0.85 -25.01
C PHE A 212 -1.64 1.26 -26.47
N SER A 213 -1.81 0.28 -27.37
CA SER A 213 -2.08 0.54 -28.78
C SER A 213 -3.40 1.29 -29.05
N LEU A 214 -4.37 1.24 -28.11
CA LEU A 214 -5.60 2.02 -28.21
C LEU A 214 -5.38 3.54 -28.09
N ALA A 215 -4.23 3.96 -27.58
CA ALA A 215 -3.83 5.37 -27.54
C ALA A 215 -3.10 5.84 -28.82
N ASP A 216 -2.83 4.95 -29.79
CA ASP A 216 -2.13 5.31 -31.02
C ASP A 216 -2.91 6.32 -31.85
N GLY A 217 -2.19 7.32 -32.38
CA GLY A 217 -2.78 8.43 -33.11
C GLY A 217 -3.60 9.41 -32.25
N ARG A 218 -3.59 9.24 -30.92
CA ARG A 218 -4.26 10.12 -29.96
C ARG A 218 -3.23 10.90 -29.16
N ASP A 219 -3.48 12.17 -28.95
CA ASP A 219 -2.58 13.06 -28.28
C ASP A 219 -3.35 14.24 -27.64
N ILE A 220 -4.44 13.87 -26.96
CA ILE A 220 -5.35 14.84 -26.33
C ILE A 220 -4.79 15.25 -24.96
N TYR A 221 -4.18 14.29 -24.25
CA TYR A 221 -3.66 14.48 -22.90
C TYR A 221 -2.15 14.30 -22.86
N ARG A 222 -1.44 15.37 -22.45
CA ARG A 222 0.02 15.38 -22.40
C ARG A 222 0.55 15.70 -21.00
N PRO A 223 1.80 15.26 -20.65
CA PRO A 223 2.65 14.30 -21.40
C PRO A 223 2.07 12.87 -21.37
N ARG A 224 2.41 12.03 -22.34
CA ARG A 224 1.99 10.62 -22.42
C ARG A 224 3.19 9.68 -22.38
N LEU A 225 2.94 8.38 -22.17
CA LEU A 225 3.95 7.34 -22.32
C LEU A 225 4.37 7.21 -23.78
N THR A 226 5.63 6.87 -24.00
CA THR A 226 6.21 6.62 -25.34
C THR A 226 6.30 5.12 -25.66
N ALA A 227 6.16 4.27 -24.66
CA ALA A 227 6.13 2.81 -24.77
C ALA A 227 5.12 2.25 -23.75
N ALA A 228 4.66 1.02 -23.99
CA ALA A 228 3.82 0.30 -23.05
C ALA A 228 4.56 0.14 -21.70
N PRO A 229 3.88 0.35 -20.54
CA PRO A 229 4.47 0.07 -19.22
C PRO A 229 4.50 -1.44 -18.94
N ASP A 230 5.17 -1.85 -17.88
CA ASP A 230 5.11 -3.25 -17.42
C ASP A 230 3.71 -3.62 -16.88
N ALA A 231 3.02 -2.64 -16.30
CA ALA A 231 1.65 -2.75 -15.84
C ALA A 231 0.99 -1.37 -15.74
N TRP A 232 -0.34 -1.32 -15.91
CA TRP A 232 -1.14 -0.10 -15.77
C TRP A 232 -1.36 0.26 -14.30
N THR A 233 -0.31 0.68 -13.60
CA THR A 233 -0.37 1.15 -12.21
C THR A 233 -0.26 2.66 -12.14
N LEU A 234 -0.87 3.26 -11.13
CA LEU A 234 -0.65 4.66 -10.76
C LEU A 234 -0.04 4.70 -9.36
N ALA A 235 1.25 4.99 -9.31
CA ALA A 235 2.01 5.08 -8.07
C ALA A 235 2.39 6.54 -7.79
N LEU A 236 2.03 7.03 -6.60
CA LEU A 236 2.33 8.38 -6.14
C LEU A 236 3.41 8.36 -5.06
N ARG A 237 4.27 9.37 -5.06
CA ARG A 237 5.24 9.62 -3.99
C ARG A 237 4.65 10.62 -3.02
N TYR A 238 4.61 10.27 -1.73
CA TYR A 238 4.16 11.12 -0.63
C TYR A 238 5.33 11.45 0.28
N VAL A 239 5.55 12.74 0.50
CA VAL A 239 6.70 13.27 1.27
C VAL A 239 6.26 14.06 2.51
N GLY A 240 4.96 14.16 2.79
CA GLY A 240 4.45 15.09 3.80
C GLY A 240 4.86 16.51 3.48
N ASN A 241 5.45 17.23 4.44
CA ASN A 241 5.99 18.57 4.23
C ASN A 241 7.37 18.59 3.52
N GLY A 242 7.91 17.44 3.14
CA GLY A 242 9.18 17.30 2.43
C GLY A 242 10.44 17.35 3.31
N HIS A 243 10.31 17.43 4.64
CA HIS A 243 11.43 17.58 5.57
C HIS A 243 11.35 16.65 6.80
N GLU A 244 10.56 15.61 6.75
CA GLU A 244 10.34 14.72 7.90
C GLU A 244 10.84 13.30 7.66
N LEU A 245 10.62 12.78 6.45
CA LEU A 245 10.95 11.39 6.13
C LEU A 245 12.44 11.29 5.77
N ASP A 246 13.17 10.43 6.50
CA ASP A 246 14.53 10.02 6.15
C ASP A 246 14.75 8.59 6.60
N GLY A 247 14.82 7.70 5.62
CA GLY A 247 14.81 6.28 5.85
C GLY A 247 13.52 5.81 6.54
N PRO A 248 12.30 6.07 5.97
CA PRO A 248 11.07 5.52 6.55
C PRO A 248 11.19 4.00 6.66
N GLY A 249 11.08 3.47 7.89
CA GLY A 249 11.29 2.06 8.16
C GLY A 249 10.05 1.22 7.92
N ASN A 250 8.90 1.71 8.37
CA ASN A 250 7.61 1.04 8.25
C ASN A 250 6.46 2.04 8.44
N VAL A 251 5.23 1.56 8.18
CA VAL A 251 3.99 2.31 8.34
C VAL A 251 2.93 1.42 9.00
N ALA A 252 2.09 2.02 9.85
CA ALA A 252 0.89 1.40 10.40
C ALA A 252 -0.30 2.35 10.21
N PHE A 253 -1.49 1.79 9.94
CA PHE A 253 -2.71 2.58 9.74
C PHE A 253 -3.61 2.52 10.96
N ASP A 254 -4.11 3.68 11.38
CA ASP A 254 -5.15 3.76 12.41
C ASP A 254 -6.55 3.42 11.86
N ALA A 255 -7.56 3.48 12.73
CA ALA A 255 -8.93 3.13 12.38
C ALA A 255 -9.55 4.07 11.31
N GLN A 256 -8.99 5.25 11.10
CA GLN A 256 -9.38 6.22 10.07
C GLN A 256 -8.58 6.04 8.77
N GLY A 257 -7.57 5.15 8.78
CA GLY A 257 -6.67 4.92 7.65
C GLY A 257 -5.61 6.00 7.49
N THR A 258 -5.30 6.78 8.54
CA THR A 258 -4.13 7.66 8.51
C THR A 258 -2.86 6.85 8.75
N ALA A 259 -1.79 7.21 8.06
CA ALA A 259 -0.52 6.49 8.05
C ALA A 259 0.41 7.03 9.15
N TRP A 260 0.78 6.18 10.12
CA TRP A 260 1.79 6.46 11.13
C TRP A 260 3.12 5.89 10.67
N ILE A 261 4.11 6.76 10.42
CA ILE A 261 5.36 6.42 9.78
C ILE A 261 6.53 6.65 10.73
N VAL A 262 7.38 5.64 10.84
CA VAL A 262 8.59 5.67 11.65
C VAL A 262 9.80 5.90 10.74
N ASN A 263 10.77 6.68 11.23
CA ASN A 263 11.95 7.10 10.50
C ASN A 263 13.24 6.62 11.18
N ASN A 264 14.21 6.18 10.39
CA ASN A 264 15.51 5.79 10.91
C ASN A 264 16.34 7.00 11.35
N TYR A 265 16.33 8.09 10.55
CA TYR A 265 17.26 9.22 10.72
C TYR A 265 16.56 10.56 10.76
N VAL A 266 17.27 11.56 11.26
CA VAL A 266 16.88 12.97 11.14
C VAL A 266 17.04 13.37 9.68
N PHE A 267 16.03 14.04 9.12
CA PHE A 267 16.04 14.48 7.72
C PHE A 267 17.32 15.23 7.35
N ASN A 268 17.97 14.79 6.29
CA ASN A 268 19.02 15.49 5.59
C ASN A 268 18.94 15.15 4.09
N ALA A 269 18.91 16.18 3.27
CA ALA A 269 18.81 16.02 1.81
C ALA A 269 20.07 15.39 1.19
N ASP A 270 21.24 15.51 1.84
CA ASP A 270 22.49 14.87 1.38
C ASP A 270 22.70 13.50 2.05
N PRO A 271 22.51 12.39 1.33
CA PRO A 271 22.65 11.05 1.90
C PRO A 271 24.10 10.70 2.30
N ARG A 272 25.09 11.51 1.92
CA ARG A 272 26.49 11.34 2.33
C ARG A 272 26.79 11.92 3.70
N GLN A 273 25.91 12.73 4.22
CA GLN A 273 26.05 13.32 5.54
C GLN A 273 25.64 12.33 6.64
N SER A 274 26.51 12.14 7.62
CA SER A 274 26.18 11.35 8.79
C SER A 274 25.13 12.06 9.64
N VAL A 275 24.04 11.38 9.96
CA VAL A 275 22.94 11.93 10.74
C VAL A 275 22.59 11.05 11.94
N CYS A 276 22.02 11.66 12.97
CA CYS A 276 21.58 10.95 14.16
C CYS A 276 20.19 10.35 13.98
N GLY A 277 19.83 9.43 14.85
CA GLY A 277 18.55 8.77 14.84
C GLY A 277 17.38 9.73 14.95
N SER A 278 16.35 9.49 14.17
CA SER A 278 15.12 10.30 14.17
C SER A 278 14.45 10.28 15.55
N ARG A 279 13.90 11.43 15.93
CA ARG A 279 13.15 11.62 17.18
C ARG A 279 11.71 12.05 16.89
N ILE A 280 11.22 11.75 15.68
CA ILE A 280 9.86 12.10 15.27
C ILE A 280 9.09 10.86 14.84
N LEU A 281 7.78 10.94 15.01
CA LEU A 281 6.79 10.02 14.48
C LEU A 281 5.91 10.84 13.53
N SER A 282 6.00 10.57 12.24
CA SER A 282 5.24 11.27 11.20
C SER A 282 3.84 10.67 11.06
N ARG A 283 2.86 11.48 10.67
CA ARG A 283 1.49 11.03 10.42
C ARG A 283 0.92 11.71 9.19
N LEU A 284 0.56 10.90 8.19
CA LEU A 284 0.00 11.38 6.93
C LEU A 284 -1.47 10.98 6.79
N THR A 285 -2.24 11.86 6.17
CA THR A 285 -3.61 11.55 5.71
C THR A 285 -3.57 10.48 4.60
N PRO A 286 -4.69 9.84 4.26
CA PRO A 286 -4.77 8.93 3.10
C PRO A 286 -4.36 9.59 1.76
N THR A 287 -4.39 10.93 1.68
CA THR A 287 -3.96 11.72 0.52
C THR A 287 -2.49 12.14 0.57
N GLY A 288 -1.72 11.67 1.56
CA GLY A 288 -0.28 11.94 1.69
C GLY A 288 0.08 13.30 2.29
N GLN A 289 -0.89 14.02 2.87
CA GLN A 289 -0.66 15.31 3.53
C GLN A 289 -0.41 15.12 5.03
N ASP A 290 0.34 16.00 5.66
CA ASP A 290 0.53 15.96 7.11
C ASP A 290 -0.80 16.10 7.85
N VAL A 291 -0.98 15.29 8.88
CA VAL A 291 -2.08 15.48 9.83
C VAL A 291 -1.73 16.66 10.73
N PRO A 292 -2.66 17.60 10.97
CA PRO A 292 -2.42 18.73 11.85
C PRO A 292 -1.86 18.31 13.22
N GLY A 293 -0.74 18.91 13.63
CA GLY A 293 -0.03 18.57 14.85
C GLY A 293 1.09 17.54 14.71
N ALA A 294 1.20 16.86 13.57
CA ALA A 294 2.37 16.04 13.24
C ALA A 294 3.55 16.94 12.77
N PRO A 295 4.81 16.44 12.87
CA PRO A 295 5.23 15.18 13.47
C PRO A 295 5.25 15.24 15.00
N TYR A 296 5.03 14.10 15.62
CA TYR A 296 5.03 13.96 17.08
C TYR A 296 6.43 13.66 17.61
N ARG A 297 6.69 14.07 18.87
CA ARG A 297 8.01 13.96 19.51
C ARG A 297 7.89 13.44 20.95
N GLY A 298 9.02 13.03 21.52
CA GLY A 298 9.08 12.58 22.91
C GLY A 298 8.93 11.07 23.07
N GLY A 299 8.61 10.62 24.28
CA GLY A 299 8.39 9.21 24.59
C GLY A 299 9.59 8.29 24.33
N GLY A 300 10.81 8.84 24.21
CA GLY A 300 12.01 8.04 23.96
C GLY A 300 12.27 7.70 22.50
N LEU A 301 11.57 8.30 21.53
CA LEU A 301 11.80 8.07 20.10
C LEU A 301 13.26 8.28 19.72
N TYR A 302 13.86 7.26 19.11
CA TYR A 302 15.21 7.34 18.59
C TYR A 302 15.52 6.28 17.53
N GLY A 303 15.75 6.71 16.30
CA GLY A 303 16.20 5.84 15.22
C GLY A 303 15.34 4.59 15.07
N VAL A 304 14.01 4.78 14.97
CA VAL A 304 13.06 3.67 14.89
C VAL A 304 13.32 2.86 13.63
N GLY A 305 13.40 1.54 13.78
CA GLY A 305 13.63 0.63 12.66
C GLY A 305 12.34 0.20 11.96
N PHE A 306 12.15 -1.10 11.86
CA PHE A 306 11.03 -1.73 11.18
C PHE A 306 9.75 -1.83 12.03
N GLY A 307 9.86 -1.66 13.35
CA GLY A 307 8.76 -1.92 14.29
C GLY A 307 7.83 -0.74 14.48
N THR A 308 6.64 -0.79 13.91
CA THR A 308 5.51 0.05 14.29
C THR A 308 4.22 -0.75 14.26
N SER A 309 3.37 -0.56 15.26
CA SER A 309 2.04 -1.19 15.36
C SER A 309 1.07 -0.31 16.12
N ILE A 310 -0.22 -0.54 15.92
CA ILE A 310 -1.29 0.19 16.61
C ILE A 310 -2.16 -0.85 17.34
N ASP A 311 -2.44 -0.59 18.61
CA ASP A 311 -3.21 -1.52 19.44
C ASP A 311 -4.74 -1.28 19.31
N PRO A 312 -5.59 -2.15 19.89
CA PRO A 312 -7.05 -2.01 19.81
C PRO A 312 -7.61 -0.72 20.43
N ARG A 313 -6.82 -0.03 21.26
CA ARG A 313 -7.16 1.26 21.88
C ARG A 313 -6.69 2.45 21.03
N GLY A 314 -6.10 2.19 19.86
CA GLY A 314 -5.55 3.20 18.97
C GLY A 314 -4.20 3.77 19.42
N ARG A 315 -3.52 3.15 20.40
CA ARG A 315 -2.19 3.59 20.82
C ARG A 315 -1.14 3.09 19.84
N VAL A 316 -0.18 3.96 19.51
CA VAL A 316 0.89 3.69 18.55
C VAL A 316 2.15 3.28 19.29
N TRP A 317 2.73 2.17 18.88
CA TRP A 317 3.95 1.60 19.44
C TRP A 317 5.06 1.64 18.40
N ALA A 318 6.22 2.19 18.79
CA ALA A 318 7.38 2.36 17.90
C ALA A 318 8.64 1.77 18.55
N ALA A 319 9.31 0.87 17.84
CA ALA A 319 10.49 0.15 18.32
C ALA A 319 11.77 0.95 18.08
N ASN A 320 12.39 1.45 19.14
CA ASN A 320 13.60 2.25 19.07
C ASN A 320 14.82 1.36 18.79
N PHE A 321 15.07 1.10 17.52
CA PHE A 321 16.24 0.31 17.11
C PHE A 321 17.56 1.02 17.39
N GLY A 322 17.57 2.36 17.24
CA GLY A 322 18.74 3.18 17.50
C GLY A 322 19.61 3.39 16.26
N PHE A 323 19.02 3.42 15.06
CA PHE A 323 19.75 3.84 13.88
C PHE A 323 20.42 5.19 14.10
N GLN A 324 21.72 5.27 13.86
CA GLN A 324 22.49 6.51 13.96
C GLN A 324 23.79 6.42 13.16
N GLY A 325 24.22 7.55 12.64
CA GLY A 325 25.55 7.70 12.05
C GLY A 325 26.63 7.96 13.08
N THR A 326 27.86 8.11 12.61
CA THR A 326 29.02 8.46 13.44
C THR A 326 28.91 9.88 14.01
N GLY A 327 29.44 10.12 15.20
CA GLY A 327 29.47 11.46 15.82
C GLY A 327 28.20 11.84 16.57
N CYS A 328 27.23 10.94 16.71
CA CYS A 328 26.03 11.20 17.51
C CYS A 328 26.32 11.14 19.02
N PRO A 329 25.54 11.90 19.86
CA PRO A 329 25.75 11.88 21.31
C PRO A 329 25.65 10.47 21.90
N LEU A 330 26.59 10.12 22.79
CA LEU A 330 26.67 8.79 23.43
C LEU A 330 25.40 8.42 24.22
N ASP A 331 24.69 9.39 24.79
CA ASP A 331 23.44 9.16 25.52
C ASP A 331 22.31 8.65 24.64
N ALA A 332 22.34 8.93 23.34
CA ALA A 332 21.40 8.40 22.39
C ALA A 332 21.48 6.86 22.28
N GLY A 333 22.66 6.26 22.47
CA GLY A 333 22.86 4.81 22.44
C GLY A 333 22.10 4.03 23.52
N ARG A 334 21.58 4.68 24.56
CA ARG A 334 20.73 4.02 25.57
C ARG A 334 19.27 3.89 25.12
N LEU A 335 18.82 4.68 24.16
CA LEU A 335 17.43 4.68 23.70
C LEU A 335 17.11 3.45 22.84
N TYR A 336 18.08 2.81 22.21
CA TYR A 336 17.93 1.58 21.41
C TYR A 336 17.47 0.35 22.23
N ARG A 337 17.27 0.48 23.52
CA ARG A 337 16.75 -0.54 24.44
C ARG A 337 15.34 -0.22 24.91
N SER A 338 14.51 0.31 24.05
CA SER A 338 13.17 0.77 24.44
C SER A 338 12.16 0.69 23.31
N VAL A 339 10.89 0.86 23.67
CA VAL A 339 9.81 1.19 22.76
C VAL A 339 9.12 2.47 23.20
N SER A 340 8.63 3.23 22.24
CA SER A 340 7.83 4.42 22.49
C SER A 340 6.35 4.11 22.31
N GLU A 341 5.52 4.75 23.14
CA GLU A 341 4.06 4.62 23.11
C GLU A 341 3.42 6.01 23.01
N PHE A 342 2.43 6.14 22.11
CA PHE A 342 1.69 7.38 21.89
C PHE A 342 0.20 7.12 21.90
N THR A 343 -0.57 8.14 22.28
CA THR A 343 -2.02 8.16 22.08
C THR A 343 -2.38 8.31 20.61
N ALA A 344 -3.62 8.06 20.24
CA ALA A 344 -4.14 8.23 18.87
C ALA A 344 -4.07 9.70 18.36
N ASP A 345 -3.90 10.67 19.26
CA ASP A 345 -3.70 12.09 18.95
C ASP A 345 -2.23 12.52 19.01
N GLY A 346 -1.30 11.57 19.19
CA GLY A 346 0.15 11.80 19.12
C GLY A 346 0.83 12.27 20.40
N ARG A 347 0.13 12.27 21.54
CA ARG A 347 0.74 12.59 22.85
C ARG A 347 1.55 11.39 23.34
N PRO A 348 2.83 11.56 23.77
CA PRO A 348 3.62 10.47 24.29
C PRO A 348 3.06 9.96 25.64
N LEU A 349 2.97 8.65 25.77
CA LEU A 349 2.59 7.92 27.00
C LEU A 349 3.82 7.31 27.68
N SER A 350 4.81 6.91 26.89
CA SER A 350 6.09 6.43 27.43
C SER A 350 6.93 7.59 27.99
N PRO A 351 7.78 7.31 28.99
CA PRO A 351 8.67 8.32 29.55
C PRO A 351 9.75 8.76 28.53
N PRO A 352 10.52 9.83 28.81
CA PRO A 352 11.56 10.35 27.90
C PRO A 352 12.61 9.32 27.46
N GLN A 353 12.81 8.25 28.21
CA GLN A 353 13.70 7.13 27.86
C GLN A 353 13.01 5.96 27.17
N GLY A 354 11.71 6.07 26.86
CA GLY A 354 10.90 4.96 26.38
C GLY A 354 10.58 3.92 27.46
N TRP A 355 9.75 2.93 27.10
CA TRP A 355 9.54 1.75 27.94
C TRP A 355 10.68 0.76 27.72
N ARG A 356 11.31 0.30 28.81
CA ARG A 356 12.53 -0.52 28.78
C ARG A 356 12.34 -1.89 29.44
N GLN A 357 11.15 -2.14 29.98
CA GLN A 357 10.82 -3.38 30.67
C GLN A 357 10.78 -4.55 29.67
N GLY A 358 11.17 -5.76 30.11
CA GLY A 358 11.16 -6.96 29.29
C GLY A 358 12.44 -7.16 28.46
N ASP A 359 13.56 -6.59 28.91
CA ASP A 359 14.91 -6.76 28.32
C ASP A 359 14.95 -6.46 26.80
N ILE A 360 14.38 -5.33 26.41
CA ILE A 360 14.33 -4.87 25.02
C ILE A 360 15.76 -4.51 24.56
N VAL A 361 16.18 -5.08 23.41
CA VAL A 361 17.51 -4.84 22.82
C VAL A 361 17.40 -4.71 21.30
N GLN A 362 17.71 -3.53 20.77
CA GLN A 362 17.65 -3.22 19.34
C GLN A 362 16.37 -3.81 18.69
N PRO A 363 15.19 -3.38 19.16
CA PRO A 363 13.94 -3.96 18.72
C PRO A 363 13.68 -3.64 17.23
N GLN A 364 13.25 -4.66 16.47
CA GLN A 364 12.85 -4.51 15.10
C GLN A 364 11.33 -4.64 14.96
N GLY A 365 10.81 -5.74 14.51
CA GLY A 365 9.37 -5.90 14.28
C GLY A 365 8.53 -5.75 15.55
N THR A 366 7.36 -5.14 15.42
CA THR A 366 6.31 -5.12 16.45
C THR A 366 4.99 -5.58 15.85
N ALA A 367 4.18 -6.26 16.65
CA ALA A 367 2.80 -6.59 16.31
C ALA A 367 1.89 -6.37 17.51
N SER A 368 0.64 -6.00 17.26
CA SER A 368 -0.42 -5.98 18.26
C SER A 368 -1.46 -7.04 17.96
N ASP A 369 -2.00 -7.68 18.99
CA ASP A 369 -3.12 -8.60 18.85
C ASP A 369 -4.45 -7.98 19.33
N ARG A 370 -5.53 -8.74 19.19
CA ARG A 370 -6.90 -8.28 19.54
C ARG A 370 -7.10 -8.08 21.02
N GLU A 371 -6.33 -8.76 21.85
CA GLU A 371 -6.30 -8.62 23.30
C GLU A 371 -5.46 -7.42 23.75
N GLY A 372 -4.77 -6.76 22.78
CA GLY A 372 -3.92 -5.59 23.04
C GLY A 372 -2.54 -5.93 23.55
N ASN A 373 -2.10 -7.19 23.43
CA ASN A 373 -0.72 -7.54 23.70
C ASN A 373 0.19 -6.95 22.62
N ILE A 374 1.36 -6.48 23.02
CA ILE A 374 2.38 -6.00 22.09
C ILE A 374 3.52 -7.01 22.10
N TRP A 375 3.87 -7.45 20.90
CA TRP A 375 4.97 -8.37 20.66
C TRP A 375 6.12 -7.63 19.99
N ILE A 376 7.35 -7.82 20.46
CA ILE A 376 8.52 -7.07 20.03
C ILE A 376 9.66 -8.04 19.77
N ALA A 377 10.19 -8.06 18.55
CA ALA A 377 11.36 -8.85 18.17
C ALA A 377 12.64 -8.12 18.61
N ASN A 378 13.43 -8.71 19.53
CA ASN A 378 14.67 -8.14 20.05
C ASN A 378 15.86 -8.56 19.18
N CYS A 379 16.11 -7.83 18.09
CA CYS A 379 17.12 -8.16 17.08
C CYS A 379 18.54 -8.21 17.65
N GLY A 380 18.89 -7.33 18.59
CA GLY A 380 20.19 -7.35 19.29
C GLY A 380 20.33 -8.47 20.30
N GLY A 381 19.36 -9.37 20.40
CA GLY A 381 19.31 -10.49 21.33
C GLY A 381 18.82 -11.77 20.68
N ARG A 382 18.30 -12.67 21.53
CA ARG A 382 17.72 -13.97 21.13
C ARG A 382 16.32 -14.13 21.73
N SER A 383 15.57 -13.03 21.85
CA SER A 383 14.34 -13.01 22.61
C SER A 383 13.23 -12.22 21.95
N VAL A 384 12.04 -12.40 22.46
CA VAL A 384 10.84 -11.62 22.13
C VAL A 384 10.33 -10.99 23.42
N THR A 385 10.02 -9.71 23.41
CA THR A 385 9.30 -9.09 24.52
C THR A 385 7.81 -9.12 24.26
N ARG A 386 7.02 -9.61 25.21
CA ARG A 386 5.55 -9.49 25.22
C ARG A 386 5.13 -8.51 26.30
N ILE A 387 4.33 -7.52 25.92
CA ILE A 387 3.71 -6.55 26.84
C ILE A 387 2.21 -6.87 26.91
N PRO A 388 1.74 -7.58 27.97
CA PRO A 388 0.35 -7.96 28.11
C PRO A 388 -0.57 -6.74 28.13
N GLU A 389 -1.65 -6.75 27.32
CA GLU A 389 -2.66 -5.70 27.23
C GLU A 389 -2.09 -4.27 27.07
N GLY A 390 -0.86 -4.18 26.50
CA GLY A 390 -0.14 -2.91 26.38
C GLY A 390 0.23 -2.30 27.74
N ASN A 391 0.41 -3.10 28.78
CA ASN A 391 0.86 -2.65 30.11
C ASN A 391 2.36 -2.93 30.29
N PRO A 392 3.25 -1.93 30.17
CA PRO A 392 4.69 -2.14 30.23
C PRO A 392 5.20 -2.68 31.57
N ARG A 393 4.45 -2.47 32.67
CA ARG A 393 4.83 -3.01 33.99
C ARG A 393 4.72 -4.54 34.04
N GLN A 394 3.99 -5.15 33.12
CA GLN A 394 3.82 -6.60 32.99
C GLN A 394 4.65 -7.20 31.86
N ALA A 395 5.54 -6.41 31.25
CA ALA A 395 6.40 -6.85 30.15
C ALA A 395 7.23 -8.06 30.59
N ARG A 396 7.34 -9.04 29.66
CA ARG A 396 8.09 -10.28 29.88
C ARG A 396 9.02 -10.51 28.73
N ASN A 397 10.26 -10.89 29.04
CA ASN A 397 11.21 -11.41 28.07
C ASN A 397 10.97 -12.90 27.86
N ILE A 398 10.91 -13.33 26.61
CA ILE A 398 10.70 -14.71 26.19
C ILE A 398 11.92 -15.12 25.39
N THR A 399 12.72 -16.02 25.93
CA THR A 399 13.90 -16.57 25.26
C THR A 399 13.63 -18.03 24.92
N PRO A 400 13.35 -18.36 23.62
CA PRO A 400 13.29 -19.75 23.20
C PRO A 400 14.63 -20.44 23.41
N GLY A 401 14.61 -21.73 23.83
CA GLY A 401 15.82 -22.43 24.20
C GLY A 401 16.81 -22.68 23.04
N GLY A 402 18.09 -22.79 23.35
CA GLY A 402 19.16 -23.05 22.38
C GLY A 402 19.33 -21.92 21.35
N ASP A 403 19.75 -22.29 20.13
CA ASP A 403 19.92 -21.38 18.99
C ASP A 403 18.64 -21.25 18.13
N SER A 404 17.49 -21.54 18.74
CA SER A 404 16.20 -21.54 18.03
C SER A 404 15.69 -20.17 17.64
N LEU A 405 16.32 -19.06 18.08
CA LEU A 405 15.97 -17.70 17.68
C LEU A 405 17.18 -16.78 17.77
N ILE A 406 17.82 -16.51 16.64
CA ILE A 406 18.97 -15.60 16.54
C ILE A 406 18.57 -14.43 15.63
N LYS A 407 18.88 -13.20 16.08
CA LYS A 407 18.50 -11.95 15.39
C LYS A 407 17.00 -11.94 15.03
N PRO A 408 16.09 -11.97 16.02
CA PRO A 408 14.66 -11.84 15.76
C PRO A 408 14.36 -10.56 14.96
N PHE A 409 13.57 -10.68 13.86
CA PHE A 409 13.33 -9.53 13.00
C PHE A 409 11.85 -9.20 12.86
N GLY A 410 11.09 -9.94 12.08
CA GLY A 410 9.65 -9.74 11.89
C GLY A 410 8.84 -10.48 12.97
N VAL A 411 7.68 -9.95 13.29
CA VAL A 411 6.68 -10.61 14.13
C VAL A 411 5.27 -10.38 13.61
N THR A 412 4.45 -11.43 13.62
CA THR A 412 3.02 -11.38 13.30
C THR A 412 2.23 -12.23 14.26
N VAL A 413 0.90 -12.02 14.31
CA VAL A 413 -0.02 -12.81 15.12
C VAL A 413 -1.01 -13.51 14.22
N ASP A 414 -1.24 -14.81 14.43
CA ASP A 414 -2.16 -15.61 13.64
C ASP A 414 -3.63 -15.56 14.14
N THR A 415 -4.50 -16.29 13.47
CA THR A 415 -5.95 -16.36 13.79
C THR A 415 -6.24 -16.91 15.20
N ARG A 416 -5.27 -17.58 15.83
CA ARG A 416 -5.37 -18.17 17.17
C ARG A 416 -4.68 -17.32 18.25
N GLY A 417 -4.23 -16.11 17.90
CA GLY A 417 -3.51 -15.22 18.80
C GLY A 417 -2.07 -15.68 19.12
N ARG A 418 -1.52 -16.64 18.36
CA ARG A 418 -0.14 -17.11 18.50
C ARG A 418 0.80 -16.17 17.75
N ALA A 419 1.95 -15.89 18.32
CA ALA A 419 2.96 -15.05 17.69
C ALA A 419 3.97 -15.90 16.89
N TRP A 420 4.26 -15.44 15.67
CA TRP A 420 5.26 -16.01 14.78
C TRP A 420 6.37 -15.00 14.57
N VAL A 421 7.61 -15.41 14.83
CA VAL A 421 8.79 -14.52 14.85
C VAL A 421 9.87 -15.09 13.95
N THR A 422 10.36 -14.29 13.00
CA THR A 422 11.48 -14.67 12.14
C THR A 422 12.81 -14.56 12.88
N GLY A 423 13.66 -15.57 12.76
CA GLY A 423 15.04 -15.58 13.23
C GLY A 423 15.98 -15.40 12.04
N ASN A 424 16.38 -14.16 11.73
CA ASN A 424 17.22 -13.87 10.57
C ASN A 424 18.59 -14.55 10.67
N GLY A 425 19.16 -14.66 11.87
CA GLY A 425 20.44 -15.31 12.11
C GLY A 425 20.36 -16.83 12.28
N SER A 426 19.15 -17.39 12.45
CA SER A 426 18.93 -18.84 12.67
C SER A 426 18.17 -19.52 11.54
N ASP A 427 17.87 -18.81 10.45
CA ASP A 427 17.17 -19.33 9.27
C ASP A 427 15.88 -20.10 9.65
N ASN A 428 15.05 -19.52 10.52
CA ASN A 428 13.83 -20.16 11.03
C ASN A 428 12.69 -19.17 11.32
N VAL A 429 11.53 -19.73 11.63
CA VAL A 429 10.41 -19.01 12.22
C VAL A 429 9.98 -19.70 13.52
N THR A 430 9.96 -18.95 14.61
CA THR A 430 9.59 -19.45 15.94
C THR A 430 8.14 -19.15 16.24
N LEU A 431 7.39 -20.15 16.68
CA LEU A 431 6.00 -20.07 17.11
C LEU A 431 5.91 -19.99 18.63
N LEU A 432 5.20 -18.97 19.13
CA LEU A 432 4.90 -18.76 20.54
C LEU A 432 3.39 -18.85 20.80
N SER A 433 2.99 -19.40 21.94
CA SER A 433 1.59 -19.35 22.40
C SER A 433 1.13 -17.91 22.67
N PRO A 434 -0.18 -17.65 22.79
CA PRO A 434 -0.68 -16.32 23.18
C PRO A 434 -0.12 -15.81 24.53
N GLN A 435 0.34 -16.71 25.39
CA GLN A 435 0.98 -16.38 26.69
C GLN A 435 2.49 -16.22 26.58
N GLY A 436 3.09 -16.54 25.40
CA GLY A 436 4.52 -16.43 25.16
C GLY A 436 5.32 -17.72 25.38
N THR A 437 4.68 -18.86 25.58
CA THR A 437 5.38 -20.14 25.67
C THR A 437 5.91 -20.56 24.30
N PRO A 438 7.20 -20.85 24.12
CA PRO A 438 7.74 -21.40 22.89
C PRO A 438 7.06 -22.75 22.56
N LEU A 439 6.51 -22.88 21.35
CA LEU A 439 5.79 -24.07 20.89
C LEU A 439 6.59 -24.84 19.86
N ARG A 440 7.22 -24.16 18.92
CA ARG A 440 7.92 -24.78 17.79
C ARG A 440 8.90 -23.80 17.15
N SER A 441 9.98 -24.32 16.59
CA SER A 441 10.85 -23.66 15.60
C SER A 441 10.69 -24.38 14.27
N VAL A 442 10.39 -23.62 13.21
CA VAL A 442 10.18 -24.12 11.85
C VAL A 442 11.38 -23.73 11.01
N THR A 443 12.00 -24.73 10.39
CA THR A 443 13.11 -24.61 9.44
C THR A 443 12.73 -25.30 8.12
N GLY A 444 13.50 -25.09 7.07
CA GLY A 444 13.24 -25.71 5.76
C GLY A 444 12.25 -24.91 4.91
N GLY A 445 11.77 -25.51 3.80
CA GLY A 445 10.90 -24.82 2.84
C GLY A 445 11.52 -23.56 2.24
N GLY A 446 12.86 -23.49 2.15
CA GLY A 446 13.59 -22.32 1.64
C GLY A 446 13.68 -21.14 2.59
N ILE A 447 13.37 -21.30 3.89
CA ILE A 447 13.56 -20.21 4.88
C ILE A 447 15.06 -19.89 4.98
N LYS A 448 15.43 -18.70 4.49
CA LYS A 448 16.82 -18.23 4.45
C LYS A 448 16.88 -16.73 4.73
N ARG A 449 17.62 -16.34 5.78
CA ARG A 449 17.70 -14.95 6.22
C ARG A 449 16.31 -14.26 6.25
N PRO A 450 15.31 -14.87 6.91
CA PRO A 450 13.93 -14.37 6.89
C PRO A 450 13.87 -12.98 7.52
N MET A 451 13.12 -12.08 6.88
CA MET A 451 12.91 -10.70 7.29
C MET A 451 11.47 -10.51 7.77
N GLY A 452 10.62 -9.93 6.95
CA GLY A 452 9.22 -9.71 7.27
C GLY A 452 8.40 -11.01 7.33
N VAL A 453 7.31 -10.94 8.07
CA VAL A 453 6.35 -12.05 8.24
C VAL A 453 4.94 -11.51 8.37
N ALA A 454 3.98 -12.13 7.68
CA ALA A 454 2.56 -11.75 7.74
C ALA A 454 1.68 -13.00 7.80
N SER A 455 0.54 -12.93 8.50
CA SER A 455 -0.43 -14.00 8.60
C SER A 455 -1.62 -13.77 7.68
N ASP A 456 -2.18 -14.84 7.09
CA ASP A 456 -3.41 -14.80 6.30
C ASP A 456 -4.65 -15.21 7.12
N SER A 457 -5.83 -15.04 6.56
CA SER A 457 -7.10 -15.33 7.24
C SER A 457 -7.34 -16.83 7.50
N LEU A 458 -6.59 -17.71 6.82
CA LEU A 458 -6.62 -19.17 7.01
C LEU A 458 -5.66 -19.60 8.13
N GLY A 459 -4.85 -18.67 8.65
CA GLY A 459 -3.88 -18.89 9.72
C GLY A 459 -2.52 -19.39 9.23
N ASN A 460 -2.26 -19.37 7.92
CA ASN A 460 -0.90 -19.54 7.41
C ASN A 460 -0.08 -18.27 7.67
N VAL A 461 1.23 -18.45 7.63
CA VAL A 461 2.19 -17.37 7.81
C VAL A 461 3.12 -17.31 6.61
N TRP A 462 3.25 -16.15 6.03
CA TRP A 462 4.05 -15.87 4.85
C TRP A 462 5.33 -15.18 5.25
N VAL A 463 6.46 -15.67 4.80
CA VAL A 463 7.81 -15.27 5.21
C VAL A 463 8.57 -14.73 4.01
N ALA A 464 9.03 -13.50 4.10
CA ALA A 464 9.93 -12.91 3.12
C ALA A 464 11.37 -13.36 3.39
N ASN A 465 11.95 -14.12 2.49
CA ASN A 465 13.32 -14.61 2.60
C ASN A 465 14.28 -13.65 1.89
N GLY A 466 15.04 -12.87 2.68
CA GLY A 466 16.02 -11.93 2.16
C GLY A 466 17.31 -12.59 1.62
N GLY A 467 17.44 -13.92 1.76
CA GLY A 467 18.52 -14.72 1.22
C GLY A 467 19.91 -14.37 1.73
N ALA A 468 20.46 -13.23 1.35
CA ALA A 468 21.79 -12.74 1.73
C ALA A 468 21.77 -11.73 2.88
N VAL A 469 20.66 -11.03 3.11
CA VAL A 469 20.64 -9.87 4.01
C VAL A 469 20.76 -10.30 5.48
N VAL A 470 21.85 -9.91 6.11
CA VAL A 470 22.04 -10.06 7.56
C VAL A 470 21.44 -8.84 8.27
N ALA A 471 20.51 -9.07 9.22
CA ALA A 471 19.91 -8.00 9.98
C ALA A 471 21.00 -7.17 10.72
N PRO A 472 20.97 -5.82 10.63
CA PRO A 472 22.04 -4.92 11.12
C PRO A 472 22.02 -4.73 12.64
N CYS A 473 21.85 -5.83 13.41
CA CYS A 473 21.80 -5.83 14.85
C CYS A 473 23.16 -6.09 15.48
N GLU A 474 23.26 -5.99 16.80
CA GLU A 474 24.47 -6.29 17.55
C GLU A 474 25.06 -7.65 17.12
N GLY A 475 26.38 -7.71 16.96
CA GLY A 475 27.10 -8.87 16.43
C GLY A 475 27.16 -8.94 14.89
N THR A 476 26.60 -7.98 14.15
CA THR A 476 26.86 -7.82 12.71
C THR A 476 28.16 -7.06 12.51
N THR A 477 29.13 -7.69 11.86
CA THR A 477 30.43 -7.07 11.55
C THR A 477 30.40 -6.39 10.19
N PRO A 478 31.32 -5.41 9.92
CA PRO A 478 31.47 -4.84 8.57
C PRO A 478 31.76 -5.90 7.51
N ALA A 479 32.48 -6.98 7.85
CA ALA A 479 32.74 -8.09 6.94
C ALA A 479 31.47 -8.84 6.54
N MET A 480 30.57 -9.12 7.48
CA MET A 480 29.26 -9.75 7.20
C MET A 480 28.39 -8.87 6.28
N VAL A 481 28.48 -7.55 6.43
CA VAL A 481 27.76 -6.62 5.56
C VAL A 481 28.38 -6.60 4.17
N ALA A 482 29.71 -6.59 4.05
CA ALA A 482 30.43 -6.65 2.78
C ALA A 482 30.14 -7.96 2.03
N GLU A 483 30.18 -9.11 2.73
CA GLU A 483 29.82 -10.42 2.18
C GLU A 483 28.38 -10.44 1.65
N ALA A 484 27.43 -9.91 2.44
CA ALA A 484 26.04 -9.82 2.00
C ALA A 484 25.89 -8.98 0.73
N ILE A 485 26.64 -7.89 0.58
CA ILE A 485 26.63 -7.05 -0.63
C ILE A 485 27.25 -7.80 -1.82
N GLU A 486 28.36 -8.48 -1.61
CA GLU A 486 29.00 -9.28 -2.65
C GLU A 486 28.06 -10.39 -3.14
N ASP A 487 27.38 -11.06 -2.24
CA ASP A 487 26.35 -12.07 -2.57
C ASP A 487 25.18 -11.45 -3.38
N ILE A 488 24.77 -10.24 -3.06
CA ILE A 488 23.74 -9.51 -3.82
C ILE A 488 24.18 -9.19 -5.24
N VAL A 489 25.42 -8.78 -5.41
CA VAL A 489 25.96 -8.28 -6.70
C VAL A 489 26.42 -9.42 -7.61
N THR A 490 26.99 -10.48 -7.03
CA THR A 490 27.67 -11.55 -7.78
C THR A 490 26.89 -12.84 -7.91
N ARG A 491 25.95 -13.10 -6.99
CA ARG A 491 25.10 -14.29 -6.99
C ARG A 491 23.66 -13.82 -7.11
N HIS A 492 22.90 -14.39 -8.03
CA HIS A 492 21.44 -14.29 -7.96
C HIS A 492 21.01 -14.98 -6.68
N VAL A 493 20.87 -14.18 -5.61
CA VAL A 493 20.50 -14.69 -4.29
C VAL A 493 19.07 -15.24 -4.37
N ASP A 494 18.85 -16.39 -3.78
CA ASP A 494 17.56 -17.09 -3.70
C ASP A 494 16.48 -16.22 -3.01
N ALA A 495 16.03 -15.20 -3.73
CA ALA A 495 14.91 -14.38 -3.32
C ALA A 495 13.64 -15.23 -3.36
N SER A 496 12.97 -15.40 -2.24
CA SER A 496 11.82 -16.29 -2.17
C SER A 496 10.82 -15.88 -1.10
N VAL A 497 9.64 -16.49 -1.18
CA VAL A 497 8.62 -16.43 -0.13
C VAL A 497 8.31 -17.86 0.33
N THR A 498 8.22 -18.08 1.63
CA THR A 498 7.81 -19.37 2.19
C THR A 498 6.47 -19.22 2.90
N MET A 499 5.53 -20.12 2.63
CA MET A 499 4.30 -20.27 3.41
C MET A 499 4.50 -21.32 4.51
N VAL A 500 4.25 -20.96 5.75
CA VAL A 500 4.21 -21.89 6.89
C VAL A 500 2.76 -22.10 7.29
N ARG A 501 2.30 -23.35 7.30
CA ARG A 501 0.93 -23.72 7.69
C ARG A 501 0.74 -23.62 9.20
N PRO A 502 -0.52 -23.56 9.68
CA PRO A 502 -0.82 -23.45 11.11
C PRO A 502 -0.26 -24.59 11.97
N ASP A 503 0.05 -25.73 11.38
CA ASP A 503 0.69 -26.89 12.02
C ASP A 503 2.23 -26.83 11.98
N GLY A 504 2.80 -25.80 11.34
CA GLY A 504 4.24 -25.60 11.19
C GLY A 504 4.86 -26.35 10.01
N THR A 505 4.07 -26.94 9.12
CA THR A 505 4.57 -27.52 7.88
C THR A 505 4.78 -26.45 6.81
N THR A 506 5.72 -26.71 5.89
CA THR A 506 6.00 -25.86 4.74
C THR A 506 5.78 -26.62 3.44
N PRO A 507 5.61 -25.98 2.28
CA PRO A 507 5.87 -26.60 0.99
C PRO A 507 7.30 -27.14 0.93
N ALA A 508 7.56 -28.11 0.03
CA ALA A 508 8.91 -28.66 -0.17
C ALA A 508 9.89 -27.58 -0.67
N GLU A 509 9.41 -26.73 -1.60
CA GLU A 509 10.16 -25.63 -2.20
C GLU A 509 9.50 -24.29 -1.85
N PRO A 510 10.28 -23.21 -1.74
CA PRO A 510 9.76 -21.86 -1.58
C PRO A 510 9.15 -21.35 -2.90
N PHE A 511 8.37 -20.30 -2.82
CA PHE A 511 7.86 -19.59 -4.01
C PHE A 511 8.91 -18.63 -4.54
N VAL A 512 9.26 -18.75 -5.81
CA VAL A 512 10.27 -17.95 -6.50
C VAL A 512 9.71 -17.42 -7.82
N ASN A 513 10.04 -16.18 -8.16
CA ASN A 513 9.84 -15.57 -9.47
C ASN A 513 10.74 -14.34 -9.59
N ASP A 514 10.97 -13.84 -10.82
CA ASP A 514 11.88 -12.71 -11.06
C ASP A 514 11.33 -11.34 -10.59
N GLY A 515 10.03 -11.28 -10.22
CA GLY A 515 9.44 -10.15 -9.51
C GLY A 515 9.91 -10.01 -8.06
N LEU A 516 10.57 -11.03 -7.49
CA LEU A 516 11.18 -11.00 -6.17
C LEU A 516 12.67 -10.65 -6.28
N PHE A 517 13.11 -9.65 -5.50
CA PHE A 517 14.52 -9.28 -5.42
C PHE A 517 14.87 -8.73 -4.03
N LEU A 518 15.51 -9.54 -3.21
CA LEU A 518 15.76 -9.27 -1.79
C LEU A 518 14.47 -8.90 -1.03
N PRO A 519 13.54 -9.83 -0.91
CA PRO A 519 12.32 -9.63 -0.13
C PRO A 519 12.61 -9.15 1.29
N TRP A 520 11.90 -8.09 1.73
CA TRP A 520 12.07 -7.53 3.06
C TRP A 520 10.76 -7.47 3.81
N GLY A 521 9.89 -6.54 3.46
CA GLY A 521 8.54 -6.43 4.01
C GLY A 521 7.56 -7.32 3.27
N ILE A 522 6.58 -7.84 3.99
CA ILE A 522 5.51 -8.68 3.45
C ILE A 522 4.19 -8.33 4.12
N ALA A 523 3.12 -8.29 3.37
CA ALA A 523 1.78 -8.06 3.86
C ALA A 523 0.78 -8.96 3.14
N VAL A 524 -0.40 -9.13 3.74
CA VAL A 524 -1.52 -9.87 3.15
C VAL A 524 -2.70 -8.93 3.04
N ASP A 525 -3.39 -8.90 1.91
CA ASP A 525 -4.53 -8.04 1.68
C ASP A 525 -5.87 -8.67 2.12
N GLY A 526 -6.97 -7.94 1.93
CA GLY A 526 -8.31 -8.39 2.31
C GLY A 526 -8.81 -9.62 1.54
N ASN A 527 -8.18 -9.98 0.44
CA ASN A 527 -8.46 -11.19 -0.35
C ASN A 527 -7.47 -12.34 -0.08
N ASP A 528 -6.59 -12.19 0.91
CA ASP A 528 -5.49 -13.10 1.21
C ASP A 528 -4.43 -13.21 0.10
N THR A 529 -4.29 -12.22 -0.81
CA THR A 529 -3.14 -12.16 -1.71
C THR A 529 -1.92 -11.58 -0.98
N VAL A 530 -0.73 -12.01 -1.39
CA VAL A 530 0.52 -11.72 -0.67
C VAL A 530 1.33 -10.66 -1.39
N TRP A 531 1.69 -9.61 -0.68
CA TRP A 531 2.41 -8.45 -1.20
C TRP A 531 3.80 -8.38 -0.60
N VAL A 532 4.83 -8.19 -1.45
CA VAL A 532 6.24 -8.24 -1.03
C VAL A 532 6.98 -7.00 -1.47
N ALA A 533 7.50 -6.25 -0.49
CA ALA A 533 8.44 -5.17 -0.72
C ALA A 533 9.84 -5.73 -0.96
N ASN A 534 10.48 -5.29 -2.04
CA ASN A 534 11.79 -5.77 -2.45
C ASN A 534 12.86 -4.73 -2.15
N PHE A 535 13.78 -5.04 -1.23
CA PHE A 535 14.91 -4.18 -0.93
C PHE A 535 15.91 -4.10 -2.09
N GLY A 536 15.92 -5.09 -2.98
CA GLY A 536 16.67 -5.03 -4.24
C GLY A 536 16.24 -3.88 -5.16
N GLY A 537 15.07 -3.29 -4.93
CA GLY A 537 14.61 -2.03 -5.50
C GLY A 537 13.65 -2.16 -6.69
N HIS A 538 12.99 -1.04 -6.97
CA HIS A 538 12.18 -0.74 -8.15
C HIS A 538 10.95 -1.61 -8.39
N ARG A 539 10.62 -2.56 -7.50
CA ARG A 539 9.52 -3.52 -7.73
C ARG A 539 8.74 -3.87 -6.47
N LEU A 540 7.45 -4.12 -6.70
CA LEU A 540 6.51 -4.66 -5.73
C LEU A 540 5.97 -5.97 -6.30
N ALA A 541 6.13 -7.09 -5.58
CA ALA A 541 5.55 -8.36 -6.00
C ALA A 541 4.18 -8.60 -5.36
N ASN A 542 3.28 -9.22 -6.12
CA ASN A 542 2.00 -9.74 -5.63
C ASN A 542 1.86 -11.20 -6.03
N LEU A 543 1.61 -12.07 -5.05
CA LEU A 543 1.49 -13.51 -5.22
C LEU A 543 0.09 -13.98 -4.84
N CYS A 544 -0.36 -15.03 -5.51
CA CYS A 544 -1.57 -15.75 -5.14
C CYS A 544 -1.39 -16.38 -3.76
N GLY A 545 -2.28 -16.08 -2.84
CA GLY A 545 -2.26 -16.62 -1.50
C GLY A 545 -2.82 -18.04 -1.42
N ALA A 546 -3.01 -18.53 -0.19
CA ALA A 546 -3.56 -19.87 0.04
C ALA A 546 -5.04 -19.99 -0.37
N ARG A 547 -5.76 -18.88 -0.44
CA ARG A 547 -7.14 -18.80 -0.96
C ARG A 547 -7.12 -18.57 -2.47
N THR A 548 -6.85 -19.61 -3.26
CA THR A 548 -6.73 -19.51 -4.72
C THR A 548 -7.99 -19.01 -5.43
N SER A 549 -9.17 -19.14 -4.81
CA SER A 549 -10.43 -18.59 -5.35
C SER A 549 -10.46 -17.05 -5.40
N ALA A 550 -9.55 -16.36 -4.70
CA ALA A 550 -9.39 -14.92 -4.75
C ALA A 550 -8.38 -14.46 -5.82
N CYS A 551 -7.64 -15.40 -6.40
CA CYS A 551 -6.66 -15.15 -7.44
C CYS A 551 -7.30 -15.20 -8.85
N PRO A 552 -6.65 -14.66 -9.88
CA PRO A 552 -7.02 -14.93 -11.26
C PRO A 552 -7.13 -16.43 -11.54
N PRO A 553 -8.14 -16.89 -12.32
CA PRO A 553 -8.31 -18.31 -12.65
C PRO A 553 -7.05 -18.92 -13.27
N GLY A 554 -6.72 -20.13 -12.84
CA GLY A 554 -5.55 -20.88 -13.31
C GLY A 554 -4.30 -20.68 -12.48
N LEU A 555 -4.26 -19.68 -11.58
CA LEU A 555 -3.15 -19.51 -10.65
C LEU A 555 -3.27 -20.41 -9.43
N HIS A 556 -2.12 -20.88 -8.95
CA HIS A 556 -1.97 -21.66 -7.74
C HIS A 556 -1.35 -20.82 -6.62
N THR A 557 -1.37 -21.35 -5.40
CA THR A 557 -0.71 -20.71 -4.26
C THR A 557 0.76 -20.44 -4.56
N GLY A 558 1.19 -19.19 -4.41
CA GLY A 558 2.55 -18.73 -4.67
C GLY A 558 2.81 -18.25 -6.09
N ASP A 559 1.91 -18.49 -7.05
CA ASP A 559 2.05 -17.98 -8.41
C ASP A 559 1.98 -16.44 -8.43
N PRO A 560 2.77 -15.76 -9.29
CA PRO A 560 2.73 -14.32 -9.39
C PRO A 560 1.41 -13.82 -10.00
N ILE A 561 0.79 -12.84 -9.35
CA ILE A 561 -0.32 -12.02 -9.89
C ILE A 561 0.25 -10.78 -10.59
N SER A 562 1.32 -10.20 -10.01
CA SER A 562 2.10 -9.16 -10.68
C SER A 562 2.86 -9.75 -11.87
N PRO A 563 3.34 -8.93 -12.83
CA PRO A 563 4.21 -9.43 -13.89
C PRO A 563 5.35 -10.28 -13.32
N ALA A 564 5.49 -11.53 -13.81
CA ALA A 564 6.39 -12.53 -13.23
C ALA A 564 7.87 -12.12 -13.31
N ASP A 565 8.23 -11.39 -14.37
CA ASP A 565 9.60 -10.99 -14.66
C ASP A 565 10.04 -9.72 -13.91
N THR A 566 9.08 -8.81 -13.64
CA THR A 566 9.40 -7.46 -13.15
C THR A 566 8.74 -7.11 -11.83
N GLY A 567 7.65 -7.79 -11.44
CA GLY A 567 6.72 -7.26 -10.45
C GLY A 567 6.00 -6.01 -10.98
N TYR A 568 5.31 -5.29 -10.11
CA TYR A 568 4.83 -3.94 -10.43
C TYR A 568 5.96 -2.95 -10.24
N THR A 569 6.36 -2.30 -11.32
CA THR A 569 7.46 -1.33 -11.29
C THR A 569 6.95 0.11 -11.13
N SER A 570 7.80 0.96 -10.62
CA SER A 570 7.61 2.41 -10.59
C SER A 570 8.98 3.07 -10.48
N ASP A 571 9.19 4.11 -11.27
CA ASP A 571 10.38 4.97 -11.17
C ASP A 571 10.44 5.80 -9.87
N GLY A 572 9.36 5.77 -9.08
CA GLY A 572 9.36 6.26 -7.70
C GLY A 572 9.88 5.27 -6.67
N LEU A 573 9.96 3.97 -7.00
CA LEU A 573 10.48 2.95 -6.09
C LEU A 573 12.01 2.92 -6.12
N GLU A 574 12.61 2.81 -4.94
CA GLU A 574 14.03 2.58 -4.78
C GLU A 574 14.25 1.30 -3.95
N ARG A 575 14.73 1.41 -2.71
CA ARG A 575 14.94 0.26 -1.82
C ARG A 575 13.87 0.22 -0.73
N ASN A 576 12.92 -0.70 -0.90
CA ASN A 576 11.74 -0.77 -0.06
C ASN A 576 11.93 -1.74 1.10
N THR A 577 11.67 -1.29 2.34
CA THR A 577 11.74 -2.16 3.52
C THR A 577 10.37 -2.59 4.04
N ALA A 578 9.31 -1.87 3.73
CA ALA A 578 7.98 -2.21 4.21
C ALA A 578 6.93 -2.10 3.11
N VAL A 579 5.89 -2.92 3.23
CA VAL A 579 4.66 -2.85 2.46
C VAL A 579 3.48 -3.01 3.41
N GLN A 580 2.46 -2.14 3.28
CA GLN A 580 1.20 -2.24 4.02
C GLN A 580 0.04 -1.83 3.12
N ILE A 581 -1.15 -2.35 3.41
CA ILE A 581 -2.37 -2.05 2.67
C ILE A 581 -3.30 -1.21 3.55
N ASP A 582 -3.81 -0.11 3.00
CA ASP A 582 -4.73 0.78 3.70
C ASP A 582 -6.21 0.35 3.53
N PRO A 583 -7.15 0.98 4.27
CA PRO A 583 -8.57 0.68 4.14
C PRO A 583 -9.17 0.97 2.76
N SER A 584 -8.48 1.70 1.90
CA SER A 584 -8.93 2.01 0.54
C SER A 584 -8.42 1.02 -0.51
N GLY A 585 -7.52 0.11 -0.10
CA GLY A 585 -6.85 -0.83 -1.00
C GLY A 585 -5.67 -0.21 -1.74
N ASN A 586 -5.11 0.89 -1.24
CA ASN A 586 -3.83 1.38 -1.72
C ASN A 586 -2.70 0.59 -1.06
N VAL A 587 -1.63 0.35 -1.82
CA VAL A 587 -0.43 -0.33 -1.33
C VAL A 587 0.65 0.69 -1.06
N TRP A 588 1.02 0.82 0.22
CA TRP A 588 2.03 1.76 0.70
C TRP A 588 3.36 1.07 0.90
N LEU A 589 4.43 1.62 0.31
CA LEU A 589 5.80 1.14 0.47
C LEU A 589 6.66 2.21 1.11
N ALA A 590 7.47 1.78 2.08
CA ALA A 590 8.49 2.63 2.68
C ALA A 590 9.74 2.63 1.81
N ASN A 591 10.02 3.74 1.15
CA ASN A 591 11.20 3.93 0.31
C ASN A 591 12.40 4.28 1.21
N ASN A 592 12.94 3.26 1.88
CA ASN A 592 13.86 3.43 3.01
C ASN A 592 15.23 3.93 2.59
N TRP A 593 15.77 3.44 1.44
CA TRP A 593 17.11 3.77 0.96
C TRP A 593 17.07 4.30 -0.47
N ARG A 594 18.00 5.20 -0.78
CA ARG A 594 18.40 5.48 -2.15
C ARG A 594 19.41 4.46 -2.66
N ASN A 595 19.73 4.49 -3.94
CA ASN A 595 20.67 3.55 -4.59
C ASN A 595 22.15 3.71 -4.14
N VAL A 596 22.37 4.14 -2.91
CA VAL A 596 23.71 4.28 -2.33
C VAL A 596 23.80 3.31 -1.16
N PRO A 597 24.46 2.16 -1.30
CA PRO A 597 24.58 1.18 -0.25
C PRO A 597 25.44 1.71 0.91
N LEU A 598 25.13 1.26 2.15
CA LEU A 598 25.95 1.43 3.35
C LEU A 598 26.22 2.89 3.75
N GLN A 599 25.22 3.71 3.71
CA GLN A 599 25.30 5.08 4.18
C GLN A 599 24.87 5.20 5.65
N THR A 600 25.43 6.17 6.35
CA THR A 600 24.98 6.59 7.68
C THR A 600 23.70 7.42 7.65
N ASN A 601 23.25 7.76 6.46
CA ASN A 601 21.95 8.32 6.11
C ASN A 601 21.46 7.64 4.83
N PRO A 602 20.42 6.80 4.85
CA PRO A 602 19.89 6.12 3.68
C PRO A 602 19.34 7.07 2.61
N GLY A 603 18.83 8.25 2.99
CA GLY A 603 18.33 9.26 2.08
C GLY A 603 17.02 8.92 1.37
N GLY A 604 16.28 7.92 1.82
CA GLY A 604 14.90 7.68 1.39
C GLY A 604 13.96 8.68 2.05
N HIS A 605 13.23 9.48 1.28
CA HIS A 605 12.48 10.63 1.79
C HIS A 605 10.98 10.55 1.52
N GLU A 606 10.49 9.40 1.07
CA GLU A 606 9.10 9.25 0.68
C GLU A 606 8.48 7.90 1.00
N MET A 607 7.15 7.90 1.04
CA MET A 607 6.32 6.73 0.84
C MET A 607 5.90 6.66 -0.62
N VAL A 608 5.91 5.47 -1.22
CA VAL A 608 5.36 5.22 -2.56
C VAL A 608 4.04 4.48 -2.42
N VAL A 609 3.01 5.00 -3.05
CA VAL A 609 1.63 4.52 -2.86
C VAL A 609 1.00 4.15 -4.19
N PHE A 610 0.75 2.87 -4.42
CA PHE A 610 0.01 2.37 -5.57
C PHE A 610 -1.49 2.48 -5.30
N ILE A 611 -2.18 3.21 -6.15
CA ILE A 611 -3.58 3.59 -5.92
C ILE A 611 -4.53 2.46 -6.34
N GLY A 612 -5.40 2.03 -5.42
CA GLY A 612 -6.52 1.12 -5.66
C GLY A 612 -6.14 -0.31 -6.06
N LEU A 613 -4.88 -0.73 -5.83
CA LEU A 613 -4.31 -1.95 -6.39
C LEU A 613 -4.67 -3.22 -5.59
N ALA A 614 -4.75 -3.14 -4.25
CA ALA A 614 -4.98 -4.28 -3.37
C ALA A 614 -6.41 -4.34 -2.83
N ALA A 615 -6.83 -5.49 -2.32
CA ALA A 615 -8.09 -5.58 -1.58
C ALA A 615 -8.00 -4.84 -0.23
N PRO A 616 -8.99 -3.99 0.12
CA PRO A 616 -8.98 -3.20 1.34
C PRO A 616 -8.82 -4.03 2.61
N VAL A 617 -8.08 -3.48 3.58
CA VAL A 617 -7.84 -4.11 4.88
C VAL A 617 -8.43 -3.25 5.99
N ARG A 618 -9.12 -3.88 6.93
CA ARG A 618 -9.58 -3.20 8.13
C ARG A 618 -8.39 -2.89 9.05
N THR A 619 -8.23 -1.62 9.40
CA THR A 619 -7.18 -1.12 10.29
C THR A 619 -7.72 -0.67 11.65
N PRO A 620 -6.90 -0.65 12.73
CA PRO A 620 -5.53 -1.13 12.76
C PRO A 620 -5.43 -2.64 12.55
N LEU A 621 -4.26 -3.10 12.06
CA LEU A 621 -4.02 -4.52 11.85
C LEU A 621 -3.74 -5.21 13.19
N LEU A 622 -4.65 -6.10 13.61
CA LEU A 622 -4.62 -6.81 14.89
C LEU A 622 -4.59 -8.34 14.67
N GLY A 623 -3.54 -8.80 13.99
CA GLY A 623 -3.43 -10.16 13.46
C GLY A 623 -3.79 -10.23 11.97
N PRO A 624 -4.27 -11.38 11.43
CA PRO A 624 -4.56 -11.52 10.02
C PRO A 624 -5.50 -10.46 9.48
N PRO A 625 -5.32 -10.04 8.21
CA PRO A 625 -6.17 -9.03 7.59
C PRO A 625 -7.64 -9.48 7.61
N ARG A 626 -8.52 -8.51 7.77
CA ARG A 626 -9.95 -8.69 7.59
C ARG A 626 -10.39 -7.86 6.41
N HIS A 627 -11.14 -8.47 5.53
CA HIS A 627 -11.83 -7.74 4.48
C HIS A 627 -12.76 -6.66 5.09
N LEU A 628 -12.79 -5.48 4.49
CA LEU A 628 -13.67 -4.37 4.90
C LEU A 628 -15.15 -4.65 4.59
#